data_9e125646b2c9d74eb91f547f783f3e44
#
_entry.id   9e125646b2c9d74eb91f547f783f3e44
#
_cell.length_a   1.000
_cell.length_b   1.000
_cell.length_c   1.000
_cell.angle_alpha   90.00
_cell.angle_beta   90.00
_cell.angle_gamma   90.00
#
_symmetry.space_group_name_H-M   'P 1'
#
loop_
_entity.id
_entity.type
_entity.pdbx_description
1 polymer ?
#
loop_
_entity_poly.entity_id
_entity_poly.type
_entity_poly.pdbx_seq_one_letter_code
_entity_poly.pdbx_strand_id
1 'polypeptide(L)'
;MVPRYVWLTGGVGSYTNEKSAEFIAKKNAGVEGLYYDSVSRVEKTPFTLCTKDEFLRHAQGNKLYMYGTTDFGKKGDIISGCISGISMPDWGIVSYGMSHKISTDRVKRSVLKEMCYEYEIDRGEILPNPTERTEHVSCDEEKSYCIVVAAMIIE
;
A
#
# COMPACT_ATOMS: atom_id res chain seq x y z
N MET A 1 1.94 15.88 5.06
CA MET A 1 3.03 14.92 5.34
C MET A 1 3.99 14.93 4.15
N VAL A 2 5.23 15.29 4.40
CA VAL A 2 6.32 15.34 3.42
C VAL A 2 7.14 14.05 3.55
N PRO A 3 7.06 13.12 2.59
CA PRO A 3 7.77 11.85 2.68
C PRO A 3 9.27 12.04 2.38
N ARG A 4 10.11 11.39 3.16
CA ARG A 4 11.56 11.31 2.91
C ARG A 4 11.98 9.90 2.52
N TYR A 5 11.54 8.93 3.27
CA TYR A 5 11.76 7.51 2.99
C TYR A 5 10.43 6.78 2.95
N VAL A 6 10.24 5.93 1.97
CA VAL A 6 9.00 5.18 1.74
C VAL A 6 9.31 3.70 1.50
N TRP A 7 8.63 2.85 2.23
CA TRP A 7 8.63 1.40 2.03
C TRP A 7 7.22 0.94 1.69
N LEU A 8 7.05 0.31 0.53
CA LEU A 8 5.77 -0.23 0.08
C LEU A 8 5.64 -1.68 0.55
N THR A 9 4.52 -2.00 1.18
CA THR A 9 4.27 -3.32 1.73
C THR A 9 2.82 -3.75 1.60
N GLY A 10 2.59 -5.03 1.79
CA GLY A 10 1.26 -5.60 1.83
C GLY A 10 1.26 -6.98 2.49
N GLY A 11 0.10 -7.42 2.89
CA GLY A 11 -0.07 -8.72 3.50
C GLY A 11 -1.51 -9.19 3.47
N VAL A 12 -1.68 -10.49 3.58
CA VAL A 12 -2.98 -11.17 3.66
C VAL A 12 -3.04 -11.93 4.97
N GLY A 13 -4.19 -11.89 5.62
CA GLY A 13 -4.47 -12.66 6.81
C GLY A 13 -5.87 -13.24 6.79
N SER A 14 -6.06 -14.32 7.50
CA SER A 14 -7.38 -14.94 7.67
C SER A 14 -7.50 -15.57 9.06
N TYR A 15 -8.68 -15.47 9.62
CA TYR A 15 -9.02 -16.07 10.91
C TYR A 15 -10.53 -16.11 11.09
N THR A 16 -11.00 -16.60 12.24
CA THR A 16 -12.43 -16.70 12.52
C THR A 16 -13.14 -15.37 12.73
N ASN A 17 -12.40 -14.28 12.96
CA ASN A 17 -12.94 -12.94 13.12
C ASN A 17 -12.06 -11.90 12.40
N GLU A 18 -12.65 -10.75 12.10
CA GLU A 18 -11.98 -9.68 11.36
C GLU A 18 -10.75 -9.11 12.09
N LYS A 19 -10.84 -8.91 13.38
CA LYS A 19 -9.76 -8.33 14.17
C LYS A 19 -8.49 -9.18 14.12
N SER A 20 -8.63 -10.50 14.26
CA SER A 20 -7.51 -11.43 14.18
C SER A 20 -6.99 -11.58 12.75
N ALA A 21 -7.87 -11.57 11.75
CA ALA A 21 -7.48 -11.57 10.33
C ALA A 21 -6.65 -10.33 10.00
N GLU A 22 -7.04 -9.15 10.48
CA GLU A 22 -6.28 -7.91 10.31
C GLU A 22 -4.92 -7.97 10.99
N PHE A 23 -4.85 -8.48 12.21
CA PHE A 23 -3.58 -8.67 12.91
C PHE A 23 -2.61 -9.55 12.11
N ILE A 24 -3.10 -10.66 11.57
CA ILE A 24 -2.30 -11.58 10.75
C ILE A 24 -1.87 -10.90 9.45
N ALA A 25 -2.75 -10.16 8.79
CA ALA A 25 -2.43 -9.41 7.59
C ALA A 25 -1.32 -8.38 7.83
N LYS A 26 -1.40 -7.62 8.92
CA LYS A 26 -0.38 -6.65 9.32
C LYS A 26 0.95 -7.31 9.68
N LYS A 27 0.90 -8.47 10.34
CA LYS A 27 2.10 -9.27 10.63
C LYS A 27 2.77 -9.72 9.33
N ASN A 28 2.00 -10.23 8.38
CA ASN A 28 2.51 -10.65 7.07
C ASN A 28 3.03 -9.48 6.24
N ALA A 29 2.45 -8.29 6.42
CA ALA A 29 2.96 -7.05 5.81
C ALA A 29 4.23 -6.55 6.49
N GLY A 30 4.61 -7.07 7.65
CA GLY A 30 5.80 -6.68 8.38
C GLY A 30 5.65 -5.40 9.19
N VAL A 31 4.44 -4.90 9.41
CA VAL A 31 4.17 -3.66 10.15
C VAL A 31 3.72 -3.90 11.59
N GLU A 32 3.44 -5.13 11.95
CA GLU A 32 3.10 -5.50 13.32
C GLU A 32 4.30 -5.21 14.25
N GLY A 33 4.02 -4.62 15.41
CA GLY A 33 5.04 -4.19 16.35
C GLY A 33 5.69 -2.83 16.06
N LEU A 34 5.38 -2.20 14.93
CA LEU A 34 5.81 -0.84 14.63
C LEU A 34 4.79 0.17 15.18
N TYR A 35 5.30 1.24 15.76
CA TYR A 35 4.46 2.37 16.20
C TYR A 35 4.40 3.40 15.08
N TYR A 36 3.21 3.66 14.57
CA TYR A 36 2.99 4.61 13.49
C TYR A 36 1.67 5.34 13.65
N ASP A 37 1.58 6.52 13.06
CA ASP A 37 0.32 7.24 12.88
C ASP A 37 -0.19 7.02 11.46
N SER A 38 -1.50 6.85 11.29
CA SER A 38 -2.11 6.80 9.97
C SER A 38 -2.25 8.21 9.40
N VAL A 39 -1.96 8.35 8.11
CA VAL A 39 -2.14 9.61 7.37
C VAL A 39 -3.04 9.39 6.17
N SER A 40 -3.83 10.39 5.84
CA SER A 40 -4.76 10.35 4.70
C SER A 40 -4.20 11.04 3.45
N ARG A 41 -3.07 11.72 3.58
CA ARG A 41 -2.48 12.50 2.50
C ARG A 41 -0.97 12.52 2.59
N VAL A 42 -0.32 12.31 1.45
CA VAL A 42 1.14 12.40 1.28
C VAL A 42 1.42 13.47 0.25
N GLU A 43 2.32 14.40 0.56
CA GLU A 43 2.71 15.44 -0.38
C GLU A 43 3.47 14.85 -1.58
N LYS A 44 3.31 15.51 -2.71
CA LYS A 44 3.85 15.05 -4.00
C LYS A 44 5.29 15.51 -4.22
N THR A 45 6.14 15.28 -3.23
CA THR A 45 7.56 15.62 -3.24
C THR A 45 8.42 14.39 -3.46
N PRO A 46 9.65 14.54 -3.97
CA PRO A 46 10.57 13.42 -4.11
C PRO A 46 10.83 12.70 -2.79
N PHE A 47 10.99 11.39 -2.87
CA PHE A 47 11.33 10.55 -1.72
C PHE A 47 12.25 9.41 -2.16
N THR A 48 12.83 8.72 -1.21
CA THR A 48 13.63 7.51 -1.46
C THR A 48 12.78 6.27 -1.22
N LEU A 49 12.60 5.44 -2.24
CA LEU A 49 12.01 4.11 -2.08
C LEU A 49 13.01 3.17 -1.44
N CYS A 50 12.59 2.53 -0.36
CA CYS A 50 13.41 1.64 0.45
C CYS A 50 12.89 0.21 0.42
N THR A 51 13.79 -0.75 0.59
CA THR A 51 13.43 -2.08 1.08
C THR A 51 13.03 -1.98 2.56
N LYS A 52 12.41 -3.03 3.10
CA LYS A 52 12.08 -3.09 4.53
C LYS A 52 13.30 -2.85 5.41
N ASP A 53 14.40 -3.52 5.13
CA ASP A 53 15.62 -3.43 5.95
C ASP A 53 16.24 -2.04 5.92
N GLU A 54 16.29 -1.42 4.74
CA GLU A 54 16.74 -0.04 4.59
C GLU A 54 15.85 0.93 5.36
N PHE A 55 14.54 0.77 5.22
CA PHE A 55 13.55 1.59 5.92
C PHE A 55 13.71 1.49 7.45
N LEU A 56 13.84 0.28 7.97
CA LEU A 56 14.00 0.05 9.42
C LEU A 56 15.30 0.64 9.97
N ARG A 57 16.35 0.70 9.17
CA ARG A 57 17.60 1.40 9.57
C ARG A 57 17.36 2.91 9.71
N HIS A 58 16.58 3.50 8.81
CA HIS A 58 16.23 4.93 8.89
C HIS A 58 15.15 5.23 9.93
N ALA A 59 14.42 4.21 10.37
CA ALA A 59 13.30 4.36 11.29
C ALA A 59 13.74 4.67 12.74
N GLN A 60 14.97 4.35 13.09
CA GLN A 60 15.46 4.53 14.46
C GLN A 60 15.45 6.02 14.85
N GLY A 61 14.72 6.33 15.92
CA GLY A 61 14.58 7.71 16.41
C GLY A 61 13.66 8.60 15.59
N ASN A 62 13.01 8.08 14.57
CA ASN A 62 12.08 8.82 13.73
C ASN A 62 10.64 8.35 13.96
N LYS A 63 9.71 9.30 13.83
CA LYS A 63 8.29 8.99 13.83
C LYS A 63 7.91 8.33 12.50
N LEU A 64 7.10 7.27 12.60
CA LEU A 64 6.63 6.52 11.44
C LEU A 64 5.19 6.87 11.12
N TYR A 65 4.86 6.83 9.85
CA TYR A 65 3.52 7.05 9.35
C TYR A 65 3.13 5.94 8.39
N MET A 66 1.83 5.64 8.34
CA MET A 66 1.27 4.68 7.39
C MET A 66 0.24 5.37 6.49
N TYR A 67 0.44 5.27 5.19
CA TYR A 67 -0.50 5.66 4.17
C TYR A 67 -0.94 4.41 3.41
N GLY A 68 -2.20 4.04 3.54
CA GLY A 68 -2.71 2.83 2.93
C GLY A 68 -4.08 2.46 3.44
N THR A 69 -4.47 1.22 3.22
CA THR A 69 -5.79 0.76 3.60
C THR A 69 -5.84 -0.72 3.87
N THR A 70 -6.89 -1.13 4.57
CA THR A 70 -7.26 -2.52 4.78
C THR A 70 -8.61 -2.79 4.12
N ASP A 71 -8.81 -4.01 3.67
CA ASP A 71 -10.11 -4.47 3.23
C ASP A 71 -10.39 -5.87 3.75
N PHE A 72 -11.66 -6.17 3.97
CA PHE A 72 -12.12 -7.43 4.53
C PHE A 72 -12.98 -8.19 3.54
N GLY A 73 -12.88 -9.50 3.58
CA GLY A 73 -13.70 -10.39 2.79
C GLY A 73 -14.19 -11.58 3.60
N LYS A 74 -15.21 -12.21 3.10
CA LYS A 74 -15.77 -13.46 3.63
C LYS A 74 -16.00 -14.44 2.49
N LYS A 75 -16.34 -15.68 2.80
CA LYS A 75 -16.54 -16.72 1.80
C LYS A 75 -17.35 -16.23 0.59
N GLY A 76 -16.78 -16.46 -0.58
CA GLY A 76 -17.34 -16.02 -1.86
C GLY A 76 -16.77 -14.71 -2.39
N ASP A 77 -16.05 -13.95 -1.58
CA ASP A 77 -15.41 -12.71 -2.01
C ASP A 77 -14.06 -12.97 -2.67
N ILE A 78 -13.71 -12.09 -3.61
CA ILE A 78 -12.35 -11.96 -4.13
C ILE A 78 -11.92 -10.53 -3.84
N ILE A 79 -10.86 -10.37 -3.04
CA ILE A 79 -10.34 -9.05 -2.67
C ILE A 79 -8.93 -8.87 -3.21
N SER A 80 -8.67 -7.69 -3.74
CA SER A 80 -7.39 -7.32 -4.34
C SER A 80 -7.01 -5.91 -3.94
N GLY A 81 -5.72 -5.67 -3.78
CA GLY A 81 -5.20 -4.36 -3.45
C GLY A 81 -3.86 -4.10 -4.11
N CYS A 82 -3.55 -2.83 -4.29
CA CYS A 82 -2.28 -2.37 -4.83
C CYS A 82 -1.87 -1.07 -4.14
N ILE A 83 -0.61 -0.95 -3.80
CA ILE A 83 0.06 0.29 -3.43
C ILE A 83 1.20 0.51 -4.41
N SER A 84 1.30 1.72 -4.96
CA SER A 84 2.32 2.07 -5.95
C SER A 84 3.03 3.36 -5.58
N GLY A 85 4.30 3.45 -5.90
CA GLY A 85 5.10 4.65 -5.69
C GLY A 85 6.00 4.95 -6.87
N ILE A 86 6.09 6.22 -7.22
CA ILE A 86 7.03 6.76 -8.20
C ILE A 86 7.73 7.95 -7.56
N SER A 87 9.06 8.00 -7.64
CA SER A 87 9.81 9.17 -7.21
C SER A 87 10.75 9.63 -8.31
N MET A 88 10.63 10.89 -8.66
CA MET A 88 11.42 11.58 -9.67
C MET A 88 12.23 12.70 -9.01
N PRO A 89 13.23 13.29 -9.69
CA PRO A 89 14.06 14.33 -9.08
C PRO A 89 13.30 15.55 -8.58
N ASP A 90 12.15 15.86 -9.17
CA ASP A 90 11.36 17.06 -8.88
C ASP A 90 9.96 16.76 -8.31
N TRP A 91 9.54 15.49 -8.28
CA TRP A 91 8.25 15.10 -7.73
C TRP A 91 8.23 13.63 -7.30
N GLY A 92 7.24 13.26 -6.53
CA GLY A 92 6.98 11.88 -6.16
C GLY A 92 5.51 11.67 -5.85
N ILE A 93 5.03 10.44 -5.97
CA ILE A 93 3.65 10.09 -5.66
C ILE A 93 3.55 8.68 -5.11
N VAL A 94 2.66 8.50 -4.15
CA VAL A 94 2.22 7.21 -3.64
C VAL A 94 0.71 7.13 -3.76
N SER A 95 0.20 6.05 -4.33
CA SER A 95 -1.24 5.84 -4.47
C SER A 95 -1.61 4.39 -4.24
N TYR A 96 -2.83 4.15 -3.78
CA TYR A 96 -3.34 2.80 -3.55
C TYR A 96 -4.75 2.62 -4.08
N GLY A 97 -5.13 1.38 -4.30
CA GLY A 97 -6.48 0.99 -4.64
C GLY A 97 -6.83 -0.38 -4.08
N MET A 98 -8.10 -0.57 -3.79
CA MET A 98 -8.69 -1.81 -3.31
C MET A 98 -9.91 -2.16 -4.13
N SER A 99 -10.20 -3.43 -4.25
CA SER A 99 -11.43 -3.88 -4.91
C SER A 99 -11.91 -5.23 -4.41
N HIS A 100 -13.23 -5.35 -4.40
CA HIS A 100 -13.94 -6.64 -4.39
C HIS A 100 -14.29 -7.01 -5.83
N LYS A 101 -14.13 -8.28 -6.21
CA LYS A 101 -14.58 -8.87 -7.48
C LYS A 101 -13.85 -8.43 -8.75
N ILE A 102 -12.81 -7.63 -8.68
CA ILE A 102 -11.99 -7.34 -9.87
C ILE A 102 -10.55 -7.86 -9.72
N SER A 103 -9.94 -8.14 -10.87
CA SER A 103 -8.60 -8.70 -10.91
C SER A 103 -7.55 -7.73 -10.38
N THR A 104 -6.43 -8.28 -9.90
CA THR A 104 -5.27 -7.50 -9.48
C THR A 104 -4.78 -6.56 -10.58
N ASP A 105 -4.76 -7.00 -11.83
CA ASP A 105 -4.31 -6.18 -12.97
C ASP A 105 -5.22 -4.96 -13.20
N ARG A 106 -6.52 -5.09 -12.97
CA ARG A 106 -7.44 -3.95 -13.06
C ARG A 106 -7.26 -2.96 -11.94
N VAL A 107 -6.98 -3.43 -10.73
CA VAL A 107 -6.65 -2.57 -9.58
C VAL A 107 -5.37 -1.80 -9.85
N LYS A 108 -4.32 -2.47 -10.33
CA LYS A 108 -3.05 -1.84 -10.72
C LYS A 108 -3.26 -0.72 -11.76
N ARG A 109 -4.03 -1.01 -12.81
CA ARG A 109 -4.35 -0.02 -13.85
C ARG A 109 -5.14 1.16 -13.31
N SER A 110 -6.07 0.92 -12.41
CA SER A 110 -6.85 1.97 -11.76
C SER A 110 -5.96 2.89 -10.92
N VAL A 111 -5.05 2.32 -10.14
CA VAL A 111 -4.07 3.08 -9.35
C VAL A 111 -3.16 3.92 -10.24
N LEU A 112 -2.63 3.34 -11.31
CA LEU A 112 -1.77 4.05 -12.26
C LEU A 112 -2.53 5.20 -12.94
N LYS A 113 -3.78 4.98 -13.34
CA LYS A 113 -4.63 6.00 -13.94
C LYS A 113 -4.87 7.18 -12.98
N GLU A 114 -5.09 6.89 -11.71
CA GLU A 114 -5.27 7.91 -10.68
C GLU A 114 -3.99 8.71 -10.44
N MET A 115 -2.84 8.05 -10.42
CA MET A 115 -1.53 8.70 -10.34
C MET A 115 -1.32 9.67 -11.50
N CYS A 116 -1.64 9.26 -12.73
CA CYS A 116 -1.58 10.11 -13.91
C CYS A 116 -2.51 11.32 -13.80
N TYR A 117 -3.73 11.11 -13.35
CA TYR A 117 -4.72 12.17 -13.17
C TYR A 117 -4.27 13.21 -12.15
N GLU A 118 -3.78 12.76 -11.00
CA GLU A 118 -3.32 13.64 -9.93
C GLU A 118 -2.13 14.52 -10.33
N TYR A 119 -1.32 14.05 -11.27
CA TYR A 119 -0.15 14.80 -11.76
C TYR A 119 -0.42 15.61 -13.03
N GLU A 120 -1.65 15.60 -13.54
CA GLU A 120 -1.98 16.23 -14.81
C GLU A 120 -1.01 15.79 -15.94
N ILE A 121 -0.52 14.55 -15.84
CA ILE A 121 0.40 13.98 -16.82
C ILE A 121 -0.38 13.76 -18.11
N ASP A 122 0.03 14.45 -19.15
CA ASP A 122 -0.57 14.31 -20.46
C ASP A 122 -0.38 12.88 -20.97
N ARG A 123 -1.41 12.31 -21.61
CA ARG A 123 -1.43 10.91 -22.10
C ARG A 123 -0.28 10.54 -23.04
N GLY A 124 0.52 11.53 -23.48
CA GLY A 124 1.71 11.34 -24.31
C GLY A 124 3.02 11.23 -23.53
N GLU A 125 3.04 11.51 -22.23
CA GLU A 125 4.24 11.38 -21.43
C GLU A 125 4.44 9.93 -20.97
N ILE A 126 5.68 9.45 -21.10
CA ILE A 126 6.05 8.11 -20.60
C ILE A 126 6.27 8.22 -19.11
N LEU A 127 5.36 7.65 -18.33
CA LEU A 127 5.58 7.45 -16.90
C LEU A 127 6.68 6.40 -16.69
N PRO A 128 7.61 6.64 -15.75
CA PRO A 128 8.49 5.58 -15.29
C PRO A 128 7.66 4.47 -14.67
N ASN A 129 8.14 3.24 -14.77
CA ASN A 129 7.46 2.10 -14.16
C ASN A 129 7.38 2.31 -12.64
N PRO A 130 6.19 2.24 -12.04
CA PRO A 130 6.07 2.37 -10.60
C PRO A 130 6.67 1.17 -9.89
N THR A 131 7.21 1.39 -8.70
CA THR A 131 7.41 0.31 -7.74
C THR A 131 6.06 0.01 -7.13
N GLU A 132 5.67 -1.26 -7.06
CA GLU A 132 4.35 -1.62 -6.59
C GLU A 132 4.36 -2.88 -5.72
N ARG A 133 3.39 -2.97 -4.82
CA ARG A 133 3.06 -4.16 -4.06
C ARG A 133 1.59 -4.47 -4.25
N THR A 134 1.29 -5.69 -4.63
CA THR A 134 -0.08 -6.17 -4.80
C THR A 134 -0.37 -7.30 -3.84
N GLU A 135 -1.61 -7.36 -3.37
CA GLU A 135 -2.14 -8.47 -2.59
C GLU A 135 -3.46 -8.92 -3.19
N HIS A 136 -3.71 -10.21 -3.09
CA HIS A 136 -4.91 -10.83 -3.65
C HIS A 136 -5.29 -12.06 -2.83
N VAL A 137 -6.57 -12.24 -2.57
CA VAL A 137 -7.08 -13.47 -1.95
C VAL A 137 -8.48 -13.82 -2.45
N SER A 138 -8.65 -15.11 -2.78
CA SER A 138 -9.98 -15.71 -2.99
C SER A 138 -10.44 -16.31 -1.66
N CYS A 139 -11.56 -15.79 -1.15
CA CYS A 139 -12.08 -16.19 0.16
C CYS A 139 -12.92 -17.48 0.02
N ASP A 140 -12.27 -18.62 0.17
CA ASP A 140 -12.87 -19.94 -0.11
C ASP A 140 -13.50 -20.62 1.12
N GLU A 141 -13.15 -20.19 2.32
CA GLU A 141 -13.58 -20.82 3.57
C GLU A 141 -14.49 -19.90 4.40
N GLU A 142 -15.27 -20.52 5.30
CA GLU A 142 -16.12 -19.83 6.27
C GLU A 142 -15.28 -19.17 7.37
N LYS A 143 -14.62 -18.09 7.04
CA LYS A 143 -13.83 -17.27 7.97
C LYS A 143 -13.68 -15.84 7.46
N SER A 144 -13.10 -14.98 8.24
CA SER A 144 -12.77 -13.61 7.84
C SER A 144 -11.40 -13.55 7.17
N TYR A 145 -11.32 -12.78 6.11
CA TYR A 145 -10.09 -12.49 5.37
C TYR A 145 -9.82 -11.00 5.43
N CYS A 146 -8.54 -10.65 5.45
CA CYS A 146 -8.11 -9.26 5.41
C CYS A 146 -6.92 -9.10 4.47
N ILE A 147 -6.91 -8.06 3.68
CA ILE A 147 -5.71 -7.60 2.98
C ILE A 147 -5.33 -6.20 3.45
N VAL A 148 -4.03 -5.97 3.48
CA VAL A 148 -3.42 -4.67 3.78
C VAL A 148 -2.52 -4.31 2.61
N VAL A 149 -2.62 -3.08 2.12
CA VAL A 149 -1.60 -2.46 1.26
C VAL A 149 -1.26 -1.11 1.85
N ALA A 150 0.02 -0.84 2.00
CA ALA A 150 0.48 0.34 2.71
C ALA A 150 1.85 0.84 2.23
N ALA A 151 2.02 2.14 2.34
CA ALA A 151 3.32 2.79 2.33
C ALA A 151 3.67 3.17 3.76
N MET A 152 4.77 2.66 4.26
CA MET A 152 5.36 3.10 5.51
C MET A 152 6.29 4.25 5.20
N ILE A 153 6.19 5.34 5.97
CA ILE A 153 6.81 6.63 5.63
C ILE A 153 7.56 7.18 6.83
N ILE A 154 8.75 7.72 6.55
CA ILE A 154 9.51 8.59 7.45
C ILE A 154 9.50 9.98 6.83
N GLU A 155 9.08 10.95 7.63
CA GLU A 155 9.08 12.37 7.26
C GLU A 155 10.46 13.00 7.33
#